data_11a59c3432ea5c47d82977bb895c3332
#
_entry.id   11a59c3432ea5c47d82977bb895c3332
#
_cell.length_a   1.000
_cell.length_b   1.000
_cell.length_c   1.000
_cell.angle_alpha   90.00
_cell.angle_beta   90.00
_cell.angle_gamma   90.00
#
_symmetry.space_group_name_H-M   'P 1'
#
loop_
_entity.id
_entity.type
_entity.pdbx_description
1 polymer ?
#
loop_
_entity_poly.entity_id
_entity_poly.type
_entity_poly.pdbx_seq_one_letter_code
_entity_poly.pdbx_strand_id
1 'polypeptide(L)'
;LYSPFDLPVYGVTGVAISTVTSQIIGAVIMLMVIRYKKIPLPLQRLKLLPRSTYWSVMRIGLLNAGEMLSYNVAQMTIIYFISQMGTLSLTAYTYGLNISRFIYCFAVALGQATQIQTGYYVGKQWFDEITARVQRYCLVGFVTSLVIVLVFYWQRFTIVGWLSENEEVIQLTALLLAGSIALETGRVFNLVIISALKGAGDVAFPVRVGLFSMWGIGVLLAWFFGLHLGYGVLAAWFAVAADEWIRGLIMVYRWRSCRWQRFTRIPAATAV
;
A
#
# COMPACT_ATOMS: atom_id res chain seq x y z
N LEU A 1 -6.99 -11.68 -25.78
CA LEU A 1 -7.86 -11.34 -24.66
C LEU A 1 -9.06 -12.28 -24.65
N TYR A 2 -9.09 -13.17 -23.71
CA TYR A 2 -10.14 -14.18 -23.55
C TYR A 2 -11.36 -13.55 -22.86
N SER A 3 -12.53 -13.66 -23.46
CA SER A 3 -13.79 -13.29 -22.81
C SER A 3 -14.51 -14.59 -22.39
N PRO A 4 -14.57 -14.92 -21.10
CA PRO A 4 -15.21 -16.16 -20.63
C PRO A 4 -16.74 -16.16 -20.82
N PHE A 5 -17.33 -15.05 -21.29
CA PHE A 5 -18.79 -14.89 -21.46
C PHE A 5 -19.18 -14.42 -22.87
N ASP A 6 -18.34 -14.61 -23.90
CA ASP A 6 -18.57 -14.12 -25.28
C ASP A 6 -18.95 -12.64 -25.39
N LEU A 7 -18.49 -11.82 -24.43
CA LEU A 7 -18.72 -10.39 -24.43
C LEU A 7 -17.75 -9.69 -25.40
N PRO A 8 -18.18 -8.60 -26.05
CA PRO A 8 -17.31 -7.86 -26.96
C PRO A 8 -16.08 -7.31 -26.21
N VAL A 9 -14.89 -7.65 -26.73
CA VAL A 9 -13.62 -7.20 -26.13
C VAL A 9 -13.28 -5.82 -26.65
N TYR A 10 -13.47 -4.80 -25.83
CA TYR A 10 -13.15 -3.40 -26.16
C TYR A 10 -11.68 -3.02 -25.94
N GLY A 11 -10.81 -3.98 -25.60
CA GLY A 11 -9.39 -3.73 -25.39
C GLY A 11 -9.11 -2.61 -24.37
N VAL A 12 -8.22 -1.69 -24.72
CA VAL A 12 -7.82 -0.56 -23.86
C VAL A 12 -9.00 0.36 -23.52
N THR A 13 -9.92 0.57 -24.47
CA THR A 13 -11.12 1.39 -24.25
C THR A 13 -12.04 0.78 -23.19
N GLY A 14 -12.20 -0.55 -23.19
CA GLY A 14 -12.97 -1.26 -22.17
C GLY A 14 -12.40 -1.08 -20.76
N VAL A 15 -11.09 -1.13 -20.63
CA VAL A 15 -10.39 -0.88 -19.34
C VAL A 15 -10.63 0.56 -18.87
N ALA A 16 -10.52 1.54 -19.76
CA ALA A 16 -10.77 2.94 -19.44
C ALA A 16 -12.22 3.17 -18.97
N ILE A 17 -13.20 2.64 -19.69
CA ILE A 17 -14.63 2.75 -19.32
C ILE A 17 -14.87 2.09 -17.97
N SER A 18 -14.36 0.89 -17.73
CA SER A 18 -14.51 0.17 -16.47
C SER A 18 -13.92 0.96 -15.29
N THR A 19 -12.74 1.56 -15.47
CA THR A 19 -12.08 2.38 -14.44
C THR A 19 -12.90 3.61 -14.09
N VAL A 20 -13.35 4.36 -15.09
CA VAL A 20 -14.18 5.58 -14.87
C VAL A 20 -15.50 5.22 -14.22
N THR A 21 -16.18 4.17 -14.72
CA THR A 21 -17.47 3.73 -14.18
C THR A 21 -17.35 3.30 -12.71
N SER A 22 -16.32 2.53 -12.36
CA SER A 22 -16.09 2.11 -10.96
C SER A 22 -15.83 3.29 -10.03
N GLN A 23 -15.11 4.31 -10.48
CA GLN A 23 -14.88 5.54 -9.71
C GLN A 23 -16.16 6.36 -9.51
N ILE A 24 -16.99 6.48 -10.55
CA ILE A 24 -18.29 7.15 -10.45
C ILE A 24 -19.20 6.42 -9.46
N ILE A 25 -19.30 5.09 -9.58
CA ILE A 25 -20.10 4.27 -8.64
C ILE A 25 -19.62 4.47 -7.21
N GLY A 26 -18.30 4.41 -6.97
CA GLY A 26 -17.70 4.65 -5.66
C GLY A 26 -18.04 6.03 -5.09
N ALA A 27 -17.96 7.07 -5.92
CA ALA A 27 -18.33 8.44 -5.53
C ALA A 27 -19.83 8.56 -5.18
N VAL A 28 -20.70 7.95 -5.97
CA VAL A 28 -22.17 7.95 -5.73
C VAL A 28 -22.49 7.23 -4.42
N ILE A 29 -21.90 6.05 -4.19
CA ILE A 29 -22.09 5.29 -2.93
C ILE A 29 -21.62 6.14 -1.73
N MET A 30 -20.45 6.79 -1.84
CA MET A 30 -19.95 7.66 -0.77
C MET A 30 -20.90 8.82 -0.47
N LEU A 31 -21.41 9.49 -1.49
CA LEU A 31 -22.41 10.56 -1.34
C LEU A 31 -23.70 10.07 -0.69
N MET A 32 -24.18 8.87 -1.06
CA MET A 32 -25.35 8.24 -0.43
C MET A 32 -25.10 7.97 1.05
N VAL A 33 -23.94 7.42 1.41
CA VAL A 33 -23.57 7.14 2.82
C VAL A 33 -23.50 8.45 3.62
N ILE A 34 -22.88 9.50 3.10
CA ILE A 34 -22.79 10.81 3.75
C ILE A 34 -24.19 11.37 4.03
N ARG A 35 -25.09 11.31 3.03
CA ARG A 35 -26.48 11.75 3.18
C ARG A 35 -27.26 10.89 4.18
N TYR A 36 -27.13 9.57 4.08
CA TYR A 36 -27.80 8.63 5.00
C TYR A 36 -27.36 8.84 6.45
N LYS A 37 -26.08 9.01 6.69
CA LYS A 37 -25.50 9.29 8.01
C LYS A 37 -25.70 10.74 8.48
N LYS A 38 -26.33 11.59 7.67
CA LYS A 38 -26.56 13.02 7.95
C LYS A 38 -25.30 13.76 8.40
N ILE A 39 -24.14 13.42 7.79
CA ILE A 39 -22.87 14.06 8.12
C ILE A 39 -22.92 15.51 7.64
N PRO A 40 -22.80 16.51 8.53
CA PRO A 40 -22.82 17.91 8.13
C PRO A 40 -21.59 18.24 7.29
N LEU A 41 -21.79 18.70 6.07
CA LEU A 41 -20.75 19.19 5.17
C LEU A 41 -20.88 20.73 5.07
N PRO A 42 -20.25 21.50 5.96
CA PRO A 42 -20.35 22.96 5.95
C PRO A 42 -19.45 23.57 4.86
N LEU A 43 -19.76 23.30 3.59
CA LEU A 43 -18.97 23.78 2.44
C LEU A 43 -18.81 25.31 2.42
N GLN A 44 -19.78 26.04 2.97
CA GLN A 44 -19.72 27.51 3.09
C GLN A 44 -18.59 27.98 4.03
N ARG A 45 -18.24 27.17 5.05
CA ARG A 45 -17.16 27.51 5.99
C ARG A 45 -15.76 27.27 5.45
N LEU A 46 -15.62 26.55 4.33
CA LEU A 46 -14.32 26.37 3.65
C LEU A 46 -13.67 27.70 3.27
N LYS A 47 -14.46 28.71 2.89
CA LYS A 47 -13.96 30.06 2.57
C LYS A 47 -13.48 30.85 3.79
N LEU A 48 -13.86 30.43 5.00
CA LEU A 48 -13.54 31.10 6.26
C LEU A 48 -12.36 30.47 6.99
N LEU A 49 -11.73 29.44 6.42
CA LEU A 49 -10.58 28.78 7.04
C LEU A 49 -9.36 29.72 7.14
N PRO A 50 -8.71 29.81 8.32
CA PRO A 50 -7.48 30.57 8.47
C PRO A 50 -6.41 30.05 7.50
N ARG A 51 -5.65 30.95 6.90
CA ARG A 51 -4.55 30.61 5.96
C ARG A 51 -3.51 29.67 6.60
N SER A 52 -3.31 29.75 7.90
CA SER A 52 -2.42 28.85 8.66
C SER A 52 -2.91 27.38 8.65
N THR A 53 -4.21 27.17 8.83
CA THR A 53 -4.83 25.84 8.77
C THR A 53 -4.72 25.26 7.36
N TYR A 54 -5.03 26.07 6.34
CA TYR A 54 -4.89 25.66 4.94
C TYR A 54 -3.44 25.23 4.62
N TRP A 55 -2.45 26.04 5.05
CA TRP A 55 -1.05 25.72 4.80
C TRP A 55 -0.57 24.46 5.54
N SER A 56 -1.05 24.23 6.76
CA SER A 56 -0.76 22.99 7.51
C SER A 56 -1.28 21.74 6.81
N VAL A 57 -2.52 21.78 6.32
CA VAL A 57 -3.12 20.67 5.55
C VAL A 57 -2.37 20.45 4.24
N MET A 58 -2.07 21.53 3.50
CA MET A 58 -1.32 21.46 2.24
C MET A 58 0.07 20.86 2.43
N ARG A 59 0.78 21.22 3.49
CA ARG A 59 2.11 20.67 3.79
C ARG A 59 2.07 19.15 3.99
N ILE A 60 1.08 18.65 4.72
CA ILE A 60 0.89 17.20 4.94
C ILE A 60 0.49 16.53 3.62
N GLY A 61 -0.45 17.13 2.88
CA GLY A 61 -0.89 16.63 1.59
C GLY A 61 0.24 16.55 0.58
N LEU A 62 1.09 17.56 0.50
CA LEU A 62 2.24 17.60 -0.42
C LEU A 62 3.29 16.52 -0.09
N LEU A 63 3.54 16.27 1.21
CA LEU A 63 4.44 15.19 1.62
C LEU A 63 3.90 13.81 1.20
N ASN A 64 2.61 13.54 1.42
CA ASN A 64 1.99 12.29 1.00
C ASN A 64 1.93 12.15 -0.53
N ALA A 65 1.62 13.22 -1.25
CA ALA A 65 1.62 13.22 -2.70
C ALA A 65 3.02 12.96 -3.29
N GLY A 66 4.04 13.59 -2.71
CA GLY A 66 5.44 13.36 -3.09
C GLY A 66 5.89 11.92 -2.84
N GLU A 67 5.51 11.33 -1.71
CA GLU A 67 5.75 9.92 -1.41
C GLU A 67 5.10 9.00 -2.46
N MET A 68 3.83 9.26 -2.78
CA MET A 68 3.08 8.44 -3.74
C MET A 68 3.63 8.55 -5.16
N LEU A 69 4.02 9.76 -5.57
CA LEU A 69 4.66 10.00 -6.86
C LEU A 69 6.00 9.24 -6.94
N SER A 70 6.84 9.37 -5.92
CA SER A 70 8.12 8.67 -5.85
C SER A 70 7.95 7.14 -5.87
N TYR A 71 6.93 6.63 -5.16
CA TYR A 71 6.60 5.19 -5.20
C TYR A 71 6.26 4.73 -6.63
N ASN A 72 5.42 5.48 -7.34
CA ASN A 72 5.07 5.13 -8.71
C ASN A 72 6.28 5.17 -9.64
N VAL A 73 7.16 6.18 -9.51
CA VAL A 73 8.38 6.26 -10.31
C VAL A 73 9.33 5.09 -10.00
N ALA A 74 9.49 4.72 -8.74
CA ALA A 74 10.31 3.57 -8.36
C ALA A 74 9.75 2.24 -8.90
N GLN A 75 8.43 2.05 -8.83
CA GLN A 75 7.78 0.88 -9.42
C GLN A 75 7.96 0.82 -10.94
N MET A 76 7.83 1.96 -11.65
CA MET A 76 8.12 2.04 -13.08
C MET A 76 9.58 1.70 -13.38
N THR A 77 10.52 2.13 -12.54
CA THR A 77 11.94 1.82 -12.68
C THR A 77 12.19 0.31 -12.52
N ILE A 78 11.56 -0.34 -11.53
CA ILE A 78 11.68 -1.80 -11.35
C ILE A 78 11.08 -2.54 -12.57
N ILE A 79 9.90 -2.12 -13.05
CA ILE A 79 9.28 -2.70 -14.24
C ILE A 79 10.18 -2.53 -15.47
N TYR A 80 10.85 -1.38 -15.61
CA TYR A 80 11.83 -1.15 -16.67
C TYR A 80 13.00 -2.14 -16.57
N PHE A 81 13.57 -2.38 -15.38
CA PHE A 81 14.63 -3.39 -15.22
C PHE A 81 14.16 -4.79 -15.60
N ILE A 82 12.94 -5.15 -15.20
CA ILE A 82 12.35 -6.46 -15.53
C ILE A 82 12.07 -6.58 -17.03
N SER A 83 11.70 -5.50 -17.70
CA SER A 83 11.51 -5.53 -19.17
C SER A 83 12.80 -5.84 -19.93
N GLN A 84 13.97 -5.50 -19.37
CA GLN A 84 15.28 -5.88 -19.92
C GLN A 84 15.61 -7.37 -19.73
N MET A 85 14.91 -8.06 -18.81
CA MET A 85 15.07 -9.50 -18.56
C MET A 85 14.23 -10.37 -19.52
N GLY A 86 13.50 -9.75 -20.45
CA GLY A 86 12.67 -10.42 -21.46
C GLY A 86 11.17 -10.41 -21.18
N THR A 87 10.41 -10.69 -22.22
CA THR A 87 8.94 -10.65 -22.18
C THR A 87 8.33 -11.66 -21.21
N LEU A 88 8.92 -12.84 -21.08
CA LEU A 88 8.49 -13.86 -20.13
C LEU A 88 8.52 -13.34 -18.70
N SER A 89 9.64 -12.74 -18.29
CA SER A 89 9.83 -12.15 -16.96
C SER A 89 8.86 -11.02 -16.68
N LEU A 90 8.64 -10.15 -17.68
CA LEU A 90 7.72 -9.01 -17.56
C LEU A 90 6.27 -9.49 -17.42
N THR A 91 5.86 -10.50 -18.18
CA THR A 91 4.51 -11.07 -18.12
C THR A 91 4.27 -11.74 -16.76
N ALA A 92 5.19 -12.58 -16.32
CA ALA A 92 5.10 -13.26 -15.03
C ALA A 92 5.06 -12.26 -13.86
N TYR A 93 5.89 -11.21 -13.89
CA TYR A 93 5.90 -10.14 -12.90
C TYR A 93 4.56 -9.39 -12.87
N THR A 94 4.01 -9.06 -14.03
CA THR A 94 2.73 -8.34 -14.15
C THR A 94 1.57 -9.16 -13.57
N TYR A 95 1.52 -10.46 -13.87
CA TYR A 95 0.51 -11.35 -13.28
C TYR A 95 0.70 -11.51 -11.78
N GLY A 96 1.94 -11.69 -11.32
CA GLY A 96 2.27 -11.73 -9.89
C GLY A 96 1.81 -10.46 -9.15
N LEU A 97 2.08 -9.27 -9.70
CA LEU A 97 1.63 -7.99 -9.13
C LEU A 97 0.11 -7.89 -9.06
N ASN A 98 -0.60 -8.30 -10.10
CA ASN A 98 -2.06 -8.22 -10.13
C ASN A 98 -2.68 -9.14 -9.07
N ILE A 99 -2.17 -10.36 -8.93
CA ILE A 99 -2.61 -11.30 -7.88
C ILE A 99 -2.27 -10.74 -6.49
N SER A 100 -1.05 -10.24 -6.29
CA SER A 100 -0.65 -9.61 -5.02
C SER A 100 -1.55 -8.45 -4.60
N ARG A 101 -2.11 -7.68 -5.56
CA ARG A 101 -3.07 -6.60 -5.24
C ARG A 101 -4.30 -7.10 -4.50
N PHE A 102 -4.82 -8.28 -4.84
CA PHE A 102 -5.93 -8.89 -4.10
C PHE A 102 -5.51 -9.29 -2.69
N ILE A 103 -4.30 -9.82 -2.53
CA ILE A 103 -3.79 -10.27 -1.24
C ILE A 103 -3.62 -9.08 -0.29
N TYR A 104 -2.98 -8.00 -0.73
CA TYR A 104 -2.71 -6.87 0.16
C TYR A 104 -3.88 -5.87 0.31
N CYS A 105 -4.97 -6.01 -0.43
CA CYS A 105 -6.15 -5.16 -0.27
C CYS A 105 -6.65 -5.11 1.18
N PHE A 106 -6.64 -6.25 1.86
CA PHE A 106 -6.97 -6.35 3.29
C PHE A 106 -5.99 -5.53 4.16
N ALA A 107 -4.69 -5.61 3.88
CA ALA A 107 -3.66 -4.88 4.63
C ALA A 107 -3.82 -3.36 4.48
N VAL A 108 -4.19 -2.87 3.28
CA VAL A 108 -4.51 -1.46 3.03
C VAL A 108 -5.73 -1.02 3.85
N ALA A 109 -6.80 -1.81 3.83
CA ALA A 109 -8.01 -1.50 4.59
C ALA A 109 -7.74 -1.45 6.10
N LEU A 110 -6.98 -2.43 6.63
CA LEU A 110 -6.58 -2.47 8.02
C LEU A 110 -5.69 -1.27 8.39
N GLY A 111 -4.76 -0.89 7.50
CA GLY A 111 -3.92 0.30 7.67
C GLY A 111 -4.77 1.57 7.78
N GLN A 112 -5.72 1.78 6.88
CA GLN A 112 -6.60 2.95 6.94
C GLN A 112 -7.46 2.98 8.21
N ALA A 113 -8.04 1.84 8.61
CA ALA A 113 -8.77 1.74 9.87
C ALA A 113 -7.88 2.08 11.07
N THR A 114 -6.63 1.58 11.07
CA THR A 114 -5.64 1.88 12.10
C THR A 114 -5.31 3.37 12.17
N GLN A 115 -5.16 4.04 11.02
CA GLN A 115 -4.91 5.48 10.96
C GLN A 115 -6.03 6.29 11.59
N ILE A 116 -7.28 5.98 11.25
CA ILE A 116 -8.46 6.66 11.80
C ILE A 116 -8.55 6.45 13.32
N GLN A 117 -8.41 5.21 13.77
CA GLN A 117 -8.46 4.90 15.19
C GLN A 117 -7.31 5.55 15.96
N THR A 118 -6.10 5.54 15.40
CA THR A 118 -4.96 6.20 16.04
C THR A 118 -5.23 7.69 16.22
N GLY A 119 -5.72 8.38 15.20
CA GLY A 119 -6.12 9.79 15.31
C GLY A 119 -7.15 10.05 16.41
N TYR A 120 -8.15 9.16 16.52
CA TYR A 120 -9.17 9.27 17.57
C TYR A 120 -8.62 9.08 18.99
N TYR A 121 -7.81 8.02 19.22
CA TYR A 121 -7.25 7.75 20.54
C TYR A 121 -6.18 8.78 20.95
N VAL A 122 -5.37 9.23 19.99
CA VAL A 122 -4.41 10.32 20.19
C VAL A 122 -5.12 11.62 20.57
N GLY A 123 -6.24 11.96 19.92
CA GLY A 123 -7.07 13.10 20.27
C GLY A 123 -7.63 13.03 21.70
N LYS A 124 -7.85 11.81 22.24
CA LYS A 124 -8.23 11.55 23.63
C LYS A 124 -7.06 11.41 24.60
N GLN A 125 -5.83 11.45 24.12
CA GLN A 125 -4.60 11.20 24.87
C GLN A 125 -4.51 9.80 25.52
N TRP A 126 -5.18 8.81 24.95
CA TRP A 126 -5.17 7.42 25.41
C TRP A 126 -4.04 6.64 24.74
N PHE A 127 -2.80 6.97 25.09
CA PHE A 127 -1.60 6.46 24.40
C PHE A 127 -1.33 4.97 24.65
N ASP A 128 -1.59 4.48 25.86
CA ASP A 128 -1.38 3.06 26.20
C ASP A 128 -2.39 2.19 25.48
N GLU A 129 -3.65 2.62 25.42
CA GLU A 129 -4.73 1.92 24.74
C GLU A 129 -4.44 1.79 23.24
N ILE A 130 -4.04 2.89 22.56
CA ILE A 130 -3.73 2.83 21.14
C ILE A 130 -2.48 1.99 20.86
N THR A 131 -1.47 2.02 21.75
CA THR A 131 -0.27 1.19 21.59
C THR A 131 -0.61 -0.29 21.63
N ALA A 132 -1.44 -0.72 22.60
CA ALA A 132 -1.91 -2.10 22.69
C ALA A 132 -2.77 -2.50 21.48
N ARG A 133 -3.63 -1.60 21.00
CA ARG A 133 -4.48 -1.85 19.82
C ARG A 133 -3.66 -2.00 18.54
N VAL A 134 -2.70 -1.13 18.30
CA VAL A 134 -1.82 -1.21 17.12
C VAL A 134 -1.04 -2.53 17.10
N GLN A 135 -0.58 -3.01 18.26
CA GLN A 135 0.05 -4.33 18.35
C GLN A 135 -0.90 -5.45 17.94
N ARG A 136 -2.18 -5.41 18.42
CA ARG A 136 -3.20 -6.37 18.03
C ARG A 136 -3.51 -6.30 16.53
N TYR A 137 -3.61 -5.10 15.96
CA TYR A 137 -3.84 -4.92 14.52
C TYR A 137 -2.68 -5.46 13.67
N CYS A 138 -1.44 -5.29 14.14
CA CYS A 138 -0.27 -5.91 13.49
C CYS A 138 -0.37 -7.44 13.53
N LEU A 139 -0.72 -8.02 14.67
CA LEU A 139 -0.85 -9.47 14.82
C LEU A 139 -2.00 -10.02 13.95
N VAL A 140 -3.19 -9.43 14.06
CA VAL A 140 -4.36 -9.82 13.26
C VAL A 140 -4.05 -9.65 11.76
N GLY A 141 -3.46 -8.52 11.38
CA GLY A 141 -3.07 -8.27 10.00
C GLY A 141 -2.06 -9.28 9.48
N PHE A 142 -1.05 -9.62 10.29
CA PHE A 142 -0.06 -10.64 9.93
C PHE A 142 -0.69 -12.01 9.73
N VAL A 143 -1.48 -12.47 10.69
CA VAL A 143 -2.13 -13.79 10.60
C VAL A 143 -3.09 -13.85 9.41
N THR A 144 -3.91 -12.82 9.22
CA THR A 144 -4.85 -12.77 8.10
C THR A 144 -4.13 -12.71 6.76
N SER A 145 -3.09 -11.87 6.63
CA SER A 145 -2.29 -11.78 5.41
C SER A 145 -1.57 -13.10 5.12
N LEU A 146 -1.03 -13.76 6.16
CA LEU A 146 -0.40 -15.08 6.02
C LEU A 146 -1.40 -16.13 5.54
N VAL A 147 -2.60 -16.19 6.12
CA VAL A 147 -3.64 -17.13 5.68
C VAL A 147 -4.04 -16.88 4.23
N ILE A 148 -4.29 -15.63 3.87
CA ILE A 148 -4.66 -15.27 2.50
C ILE A 148 -3.55 -15.65 1.52
N VAL A 149 -2.29 -15.28 1.78
CA VAL A 149 -1.19 -15.59 0.88
C VAL A 149 -0.94 -17.09 0.76
N LEU A 150 -1.13 -17.87 1.84
CA LEU A 150 -1.03 -19.33 1.79
C LEU A 150 -2.12 -19.98 0.96
N VAL A 151 -3.35 -19.45 1.00
CA VAL A 151 -4.46 -19.91 0.12
C VAL A 151 -4.10 -19.64 -1.34
N PHE A 152 -3.61 -18.43 -1.66
CA PHE A 152 -3.16 -18.12 -3.02
C PHE A 152 -1.95 -18.94 -3.44
N TYR A 153 -1.02 -19.21 -2.55
CA TYR A 153 0.11 -20.10 -2.80
C TYR A 153 -0.34 -21.53 -3.11
N TRP A 154 -1.30 -22.05 -2.37
CA TRP A 154 -1.83 -23.41 -2.61
C TRP A 154 -2.50 -23.52 -3.97
N GLN A 155 -3.28 -22.52 -4.35
CA GLN A 155 -4.01 -22.47 -5.62
C GLN A 155 -3.22 -21.81 -6.77
N ARG A 156 -1.91 -21.54 -6.59
CA ARG A 156 -1.12 -20.71 -7.51
C ARG A 156 -1.17 -21.16 -8.96
N PHE A 157 -1.06 -22.46 -9.22
CA PHE A 157 -1.09 -23.00 -10.60
C PHE A 157 -2.46 -22.84 -11.24
N THR A 158 -3.54 -23.09 -10.50
CA THR A 158 -4.91 -22.92 -10.97
C THR A 158 -5.21 -21.47 -11.29
N ILE A 159 -4.86 -20.55 -10.38
CA ILE A 159 -5.12 -19.12 -10.56
C ILE A 159 -4.32 -18.55 -11.72
N VAL A 160 -3.04 -18.92 -11.85
CA VAL A 160 -2.21 -18.44 -12.96
C VAL A 160 -2.61 -19.09 -14.28
N GLY A 161 -3.04 -20.36 -14.29
CA GLY A 161 -3.57 -21.05 -15.47
C GLY A 161 -4.83 -20.40 -16.06
N TRP A 162 -5.60 -19.64 -15.27
CA TRP A 162 -6.69 -18.83 -15.81
C TRP A 162 -6.22 -17.57 -16.55
N LEU A 163 -4.97 -17.14 -16.32
CA LEU A 163 -4.41 -15.91 -16.90
C LEU A 163 -3.52 -16.19 -18.10
N SER A 164 -2.95 -17.38 -18.21
CA SER A 164 -2.01 -17.76 -19.28
C SER A 164 -2.08 -19.25 -19.60
N GLU A 165 -1.89 -19.57 -20.88
CA GLU A 165 -1.72 -20.95 -21.38
C GLU A 165 -0.22 -21.33 -21.51
N ASN A 166 0.68 -20.34 -21.40
CA ASN A 166 2.12 -20.56 -21.52
C ASN A 166 2.67 -21.15 -20.22
N GLU A 167 3.14 -22.39 -20.27
CA GLU A 167 3.65 -23.15 -19.12
C GLU A 167 4.82 -22.45 -18.43
N GLU A 168 5.74 -21.82 -19.18
CA GLU A 168 6.88 -21.10 -18.61
C GLU A 168 6.43 -19.87 -17.80
N VAL A 169 5.41 -19.14 -18.29
CA VAL A 169 4.80 -18.02 -17.56
C VAL A 169 4.13 -18.52 -16.28
N ILE A 170 3.42 -19.64 -16.36
CA ILE A 170 2.72 -20.24 -15.23
C ILE A 170 3.73 -20.62 -14.14
N GLN A 171 4.78 -21.34 -14.49
CA GLN A 171 5.81 -21.79 -13.54
C GLN A 171 6.51 -20.59 -12.88
N LEU A 172 6.93 -19.61 -13.68
CA LEU A 172 7.63 -18.44 -13.16
C LEU A 172 6.73 -17.59 -12.26
N THR A 173 5.47 -17.36 -12.66
CA THR A 173 4.49 -16.61 -11.82
C THR A 173 4.17 -17.37 -10.54
N ALA A 174 4.00 -18.70 -10.60
CA ALA A 174 3.77 -19.53 -9.42
C ALA A 174 4.96 -19.46 -8.43
N LEU A 175 6.18 -19.34 -8.94
CA LEU A 175 7.39 -19.14 -8.12
C LEU A 175 7.41 -17.74 -7.47
N LEU A 176 6.99 -16.69 -8.19
CA LEU A 176 6.83 -15.35 -7.62
C LEU A 176 5.76 -15.33 -6.52
N LEU A 177 4.65 -16.07 -6.69
CA LEU A 177 3.62 -16.19 -5.66
C LEU A 177 4.14 -16.93 -4.41
N ALA A 178 5.06 -17.87 -4.55
CA ALA A 178 5.76 -18.45 -3.39
C ALA A 178 6.59 -17.37 -2.65
N GLY A 179 7.29 -16.50 -3.38
CA GLY A 179 8.00 -15.35 -2.82
C GLY A 179 7.08 -14.31 -2.19
N SER A 180 5.80 -14.27 -2.59
CA SER A 180 4.81 -13.35 -2.01
C SER A 180 4.50 -13.67 -0.55
N ILE A 181 4.79 -14.85 -0.05
CA ILE A 181 4.66 -15.17 1.38
C ILE A 181 5.53 -14.22 2.20
N ALA A 182 6.79 -14.05 1.80
CA ALA A 182 7.70 -13.10 2.46
C ALA A 182 7.30 -11.64 2.20
N LEU A 183 6.87 -11.31 0.98
CA LEU A 183 6.50 -9.95 0.60
C LEU A 183 5.28 -9.44 1.37
N GLU A 184 4.18 -10.19 1.35
CA GLU A 184 2.90 -9.72 1.90
C GLU A 184 2.89 -9.70 3.44
N THR A 185 3.59 -10.63 4.08
CA THR A 185 3.76 -10.62 5.54
C THR A 185 4.58 -9.41 6.01
N GLY A 186 5.62 -9.01 5.28
CA GLY A 186 6.37 -7.78 5.57
C GLY A 186 5.55 -6.52 5.31
N ARG A 187 4.80 -6.50 4.20
CA ARG A 187 3.98 -5.38 3.78
C ARG A 187 2.90 -5.01 4.79
N VAL A 188 2.25 -6.00 5.43
CA VAL A 188 1.21 -5.71 6.43
C VAL A 188 1.75 -4.98 7.64
N PHE A 189 2.92 -5.36 8.16
CA PHE A 189 3.56 -4.62 9.25
C PHE A 189 3.85 -3.18 8.85
N ASN A 190 4.42 -3.01 7.67
CA ASN A 190 4.74 -1.70 7.13
C ASN A 190 3.49 -0.82 7.02
N LEU A 191 2.42 -1.31 6.36
CA LEU A 191 1.19 -0.54 6.15
C LEU A 191 0.46 -0.19 7.45
N VAL A 192 0.35 -1.11 8.41
CA VAL A 192 -0.36 -0.87 9.67
C VAL A 192 0.39 0.17 10.51
N ILE A 193 1.71 0.05 10.64
CA ILE A 193 2.49 0.93 11.52
C ILE A 193 2.72 2.30 10.89
N ILE A 194 2.96 2.38 9.58
CA ILE A 194 2.99 3.68 8.87
C ILE A 194 1.68 4.43 9.07
N SER A 195 0.56 3.73 8.94
CA SER A 195 -0.77 4.31 9.12
C SER A 195 -0.99 4.79 10.56
N ALA A 196 -0.53 4.02 11.54
CA ALA A 196 -0.55 4.45 12.95
C ALA A 196 0.29 5.72 13.18
N LEU A 197 1.53 5.77 12.67
CA LEU A 197 2.40 6.94 12.77
C LEU A 197 1.79 8.17 12.11
N LYS A 198 1.25 8.02 10.89
CA LYS A 198 0.55 9.09 10.17
C LYS A 198 -0.70 9.56 10.93
N GLY A 199 -1.46 8.63 11.51
CA GLY A 199 -2.62 8.93 12.36
C GLY A 199 -2.25 9.69 13.65
N ALA A 200 -1.06 9.45 14.20
CA ALA A 200 -0.52 10.16 15.35
C ALA A 200 0.10 11.52 14.98
N GLY A 201 0.15 11.89 13.68
CA GLY A 201 0.73 13.15 13.21
C GLY A 201 2.22 13.08 12.85
N ASP A 202 2.90 11.95 13.08
CA ASP A 202 4.29 11.73 12.66
C ASP A 202 4.34 11.30 11.18
N VAL A 203 4.05 12.23 10.28
CA VAL A 203 3.97 11.97 8.82
C VAL A 203 5.36 12.02 8.16
N ALA A 204 6.22 12.95 8.59
CA ALA A 204 7.48 13.21 7.92
C ALA A 204 8.51 12.08 8.08
N PHE A 205 8.47 11.33 9.18
CA PHE A 205 9.39 10.22 9.40
C PHE A 205 9.10 9.04 8.46
N PRO A 206 7.86 8.49 8.41
CA PRO A 206 7.53 7.43 7.46
C PRO A 206 7.83 7.79 6.01
N VAL A 207 7.49 9.01 5.59
CA VAL A 207 7.75 9.48 4.22
C VAL A 207 9.24 9.46 3.90
N ARG A 208 10.09 10.02 4.76
CA ARG A 208 11.55 10.02 4.54
C ARG A 208 12.11 8.60 4.48
N VAL A 209 11.78 7.78 5.46
CA VAL A 209 12.25 6.38 5.48
C VAL A 209 11.75 5.63 4.25
N GLY A 210 10.48 5.83 3.85
CA GLY A 210 9.91 5.22 2.65
C GLY A 210 10.68 5.60 1.39
N LEU A 211 11.01 6.89 1.21
CA LEU A 211 11.79 7.36 0.07
C LEU A 211 13.19 6.71 0.02
N PHE A 212 13.93 6.75 1.14
CA PHE A 212 15.28 6.19 1.19
C PHE A 212 15.28 4.66 1.04
N SER A 213 14.35 3.96 1.67
CA SER A 213 14.27 2.50 1.61
C SER A 213 13.90 2.02 0.21
N MET A 214 12.89 2.62 -0.40
CA MET A 214 12.40 2.25 -1.72
C MET A 214 13.47 2.39 -2.81
N TRP A 215 14.22 3.50 -2.82
CA TRP A 215 15.29 3.72 -3.79
C TRP A 215 16.58 2.99 -3.40
N GLY A 216 16.98 3.06 -2.13
CA GLY A 216 18.24 2.50 -1.64
C GLY A 216 18.21 0.99 -1.44
N ILE A 217 17.04 0.39 -1.23
CA ILE A 217 16.89 -1.06 -1.05
C ILE A 217 16.11 -1.64 -2.22
N GLY A 218 14.84 -1.25 -2.38
CA GLY A 218 13.96 -1.86 -3.38
C GLY A 218 14.50 -1.74 -4.80
N VAL A 219 14.76 -0.52 -5.28
CA VAL A 219 15.23 -0.27 -6.66
C VAL A 219 16.68 -0.72 -6.84
N LEU A 220 17.56 -0.39 -5.89
CA LEU A 220 18.98 -0.73 -5.99
C LEU A 220 19.22 -2.25 -5.98
N LEU A 221 18.58 -2.99 -5.07
CA LEU A 221 18.74 -4.44 -5.01
C LEU A 221 18.08 -5.14 -6.20
N ALA A 222 16.92 -4.62 -6.68
CA ALA A 222 16.29 -5.14 -7.89
C ALA A 222 17.20 -4.99 -9.12
N TRP A 223 17.86 -3.84 -9.27
CA TRP A 223 18.84 -3.63 -10.31
C TRP A 223 20.06 -4.53 -10.13
N PHE A 224 20.67 -4.53 -8.94
CA PHE A 224 21.93 -5.23 -8.69
C PHE A 224 21.78 -6.76 -8.79
N PHE A 225 20.83 -7.34 -8.06
CA PHE A 225 20.64 -8.79 -8.08
C PHE A 225 19.82 -9.26 -9.27
N GLY A 226 18.77 -8.51 -9.64
CA GLY A 226 17.88 -8.93 -10.72
C GLY A 226 18.51 -8.77 -12.10
N LEU A 227 19.01 -7.59 -12.40
CA LEU A 227 19.52 -7.26 -13.74
C LEU A 227 21.03 -7.45 -13.84
N HIS A 228 21.84 -6.85 -12.96
CA HIS A 228 23.31 -6.82 -13.09
C HIS A 228 23.95 -8.18 -12.84
N LEU A 229 23.56 -8.91 -11.78
CA LEU A 229 24.02 -10.28 -11.50
C LEU A 229 23.23 -11.35 -12.27
N GLY A 230 22.16 -11.00 -12.95
CA GLY A 230 21.40 -11.93 -13.79
C GLY A 230 20.53 -12.95 -13.04
N TYR A 231 20.25 -12.77 -11.72
CA TYR A 231 19.36 -13.66 -10.96
C TYR A 231 17.89 -13.54 -11.36
N GLY A 232 17.56 -12.61 -12.27
CA GLY A 232 16.25 -12.50 -12.90
C GLY A 232 15.17 -11.91 -12.01
N VAL A 233 13.92 -12.09 -12.44
CA VAL A 233 12.74 -11.45 -11.85
C VAL A 233 12.48 -11.88 -10.41
N LEU A 234 12.87 -13.08 -10.02
CA LEU A 234 12.70 -13.58 -8.65
C LEU A 234 13.55 -12.76 -7.66
N ALA A 235 14.78 -12.42 -8.02
CA ALA A 235 15.63 -11.56 -7.19
C ALA A 235 15.04 -10.14 -7.06
N ALA A 236 14.49 -9.61 -8.14
CA ALA A 236 13.78 -8.32 -8.07
C ALA A 236 12.54 -8.38 -7.15
N TRP A 237 11.81 -9.50 -7.14
CA TRP A 237 10.69 -9.73 -6.23
C TRP A 237 11.12 -9.74 -4.76
N PHE A 238 12.21 -10.46 -4.45
CA PHE A 238 12.76 -10.48 -3.09
C PHE A 238 13.39 -9.14 -2.69
N ALA A 239 13.89 -8.33 -3.63
CA ALA A 239 14.36 -6.98 -3.34
C ALA A 239 13.21 -6.09 -2.82
N VAL A 240 12.03 -6.20 -3.43
CA VAL A 240 10.82 -5.51 -2.94
C VAL A 240 10.38 -6.05 -1.58
N ALA A 241 10.45 -7.37 -1.38
CA ALA A 241 10.15 -7.97 -0.08
C ALA A 241 11.11 -7.48 1.02
N ALA A 242 12.41 -7.39 0.72
CA ALA A 242 13.41 -6.86 1.65
C ALA A 242 13.15 -5.40 2.01
N ASP A 243 12.78 -4.56 1.04
CA ASP A 243 12.35 -3.17 1.29
C ASP A 243 11.16 -3.11 2.27
N GLU A 244 10.13 -3.92 2.04
CA GLU A 244 8.93 -3.93 2.91
C GLU A 244 9.29 -4.35 4.35
N TRP A 245 10.12 -5.38 4.53
CA TRP A 245 10.54 -5.82 5.86
C TRP A 245 11.44 -4.82 6.57
N ILE A 246 12.47 -4.30 5.92
CA ILE A 246 13.39 -3.34 6.54
C ILE A 246 12.64 -2.07 6.93
N ARG A 247 11.79 -1.56 6.04
CA ARG A 247 10.94 -0.40 6.31
C ARG A 247 9.96 -0.69 7.46
N GLY A 248 9.30 -1.85 7.44
CA GLY A 248 8.41 -2.28 8.51
C GLY A 248 9.12 -2.33 9.87
N LEU A 249 10.32 -2.91 9.95
CA LEU A 249 11.11 -2.98 11.18
C LEU A 249 11.52 -1.60 11.70
N ILE A 250 11.93 -0.69 10.82
CA ILE A 250 12.24 0.71 11.18
C ILE A 250 10.99 1.42 11.74
N MET A 251 9.81 1.18 11.15
CA MET A 251 8.55 1.75 11.64
C MET A 251 8.14 1.17 12.99
N VAL A 252 8.31 -0.15 13.20
CA VAL A 252 8.09 -0.79 14.51
C VAL A 252 9.00 -0.17 15.59
N TYR A 253 10.27 0.00 15.28
CA TYR A 253 11.20 0.66 16.19
C TYR A 253 10.76 2.09 16.54
N ARG A 254 10.36 2.87 15.49
CA ARG A 254 9.84 4.23 15.70
C ARG A 254 8.61 4.25 16.57
N TRP A 255 7.66 3.34 16.35
CA TRP A 255 6.44 3.23 17.15
C TRP A 255 6.75 2.89 18.61
N ARG A 256 7.56 1.84 18.84
CA ARG A 256 7.94 1.39 20.19
C ARG A 256 8.77 2.41 20.98
N SER A 257 9.54 3.26 20.30
CA SER A 257 10.31 4.32 20.94
C SER A 257 9.46 5.48 21.46
N CYS A 258 8.14 5.45 21.26
CA CYS A 258 7.18 6.49 21.68
C CYS A 258 7.53 7.91 21.19
N ARG A 259 8.47 8.05 20.25
CA ARG A 259 8.90 9.36 19.72
C ARG A 259 7.80 10.07 18.93
N TRP A 260 6.82 9.35 18.43
CA TRP A 260 5.64 9.88 17.76
C TRP A 260 4.76 10.72 18.69
N GLN A 261 4.78 10.47 20.02
CA GLN A 261 4.01 11.25 21.00
C GLN A 261 4.39 12.73 21.04
N ARG A 262 5.55 13.11 20.53
CA ARG A 262 5.96 14.52 20.42
C ARG A 262 5.10 15.33 19.47
N PHE A 263 4.49 14.67 18.49
CA PHE A 263 3.64 15.30 17.47
C PHE A 263 2.17 15.43 17.91
N THR A 264 1.82 14.80 19.04
CA THR A 264 0.45 14.79 19.57
C THR A 264 0.17 15.92 20.55
N ARG A 265 1.18 16.71 20.92
CA ARG A 265 1.01 17.89 21.75
C ARG A 265 0.27 18.94 20.92
N ILE A 266 -1.05 19.03 21.15
CA ILE A 266 -1.83 20.19 20.72
C ILE A 266 -1.21 21.39 21.42
N PRO A 267 -0.75 22.43 20.70
CA PRO A 267 -0.38 23.67 21.36
C PRO A 267 -1.58 24.11 22.22
N ALA A 268 -1.35 24.36 23.49
CA ALA A 268 -2.36 24.91 24.39
C ALA A 268 -2.65 26.36 23.98
N ALA A 269 -3.24 26.58 22.85
CA ALA A 269 -3.68 27.88 22.37
C ALA A 269 -4.80 27.65 21.38
N THR A 270 -5.98 27.71 21.89
CA THR A 270 -7.21 28.28 21.39
C THR A 270 -8.41 27.55 22.00
N ALA A 271 -8.48 27.57 23.33
CA ALA A 271 -9.77 27.58 24.00
C ALA A 271 -10.30 29.03 23.88
N VAL A 272 -11.02 29.32 22.83
CA VAL A 272 -11.95 30.45 22.72
C VAL A 272 -13.23 29.92 22.10
#